data_034d0ccb14a68f30fb78f80307760432
#
_entry.id   034d0ccb14a68f30fb78f80307760432
#
_cell.length_a   1.000
_cell.length_b   1.000
_cell.length_c   1.000
_cell.angle_alpha   90.00
_cell.angle_beta   90.00
_cell.angle_gamma   90.00
#
_symmetry.space_group_name_H-M   'P 1'
#
loop_
_entity.id
_entity.type
_entity.pdbx_description
1 polymer ?
#
loop_
_entity_poly.entity_id
_entity_poly.type
_entity_poly.pdbx_seq_one_letter_code
_entity_poly.pdbx_strand_id
1 'polypeptide(L)'
;MYLGRILAVGSNNEGNFVAYRVSSRSFPNRMTKSFPESVAVVPKEGFEKDIYKSPYIAYNCIRIVDDVAVVSNGSHTDVIAEKIASGMTIRDALALSLLTMDYEKDDFQTPRIAGASALNGESYIGIVTADKVIVDKVPPGEASYIATYEHTYPQKVDFEAVNSSEAAEFIMDKGKFSKFTNPVTSAAAFASEKWELSSI
;
A
#
# COMPACT_ATOMS: atom_id res chain seq x y z
N MET A 1 15.39 -9.61 7.11
CA MET A 1 15.69 -8.34 6.36
C MET A 1 14.63 -7.31 6.72
N TYR A 2 15.00 -6.05 6.94
CA TYR A 2 14.07 -4.95 7.23
C TYR A 2 13.77 -4.14 5.97
N LEU A 3 12.52 -4.06 5.59
CA LEU A 3 12.09 -3.37 4.36
C LEU A 3 11.25 -2.10 4.59
N GLY A 4 10.92 -1.78 5.84
CA GLY A 4 10.01 -0.66 6.15
C GLY A 4 8.57 -0.96 5.75
N ARG A 5 7.92 -0.04 5.03
CA ARG A 5 6.58 -0.26 4.49
C ARG A 5 6.66 -1.11 3.24
N ILE A 6 5.70 -2.00 3.07
CA ILE A 6 5.60 -2.91 1.92
C ILE A 6 4.19 -2.81 1.37
N LEU A 7 4.03 -2.76 0.07
CA LEU A 7 2.74 -2.97 -0.57
C LEU A 7 2.85 -4.00 -1.70
N ALA A 8 1.75 -4.66 -1.97
CA ALA A 8 1.59 -5.58 -3.10
C ALA A 8 0.30 -5.24 -3.85
N VAL A 9 0.33 -5.41 -5.15
CA VAL A 9 -0.78 -5.12 -6.07
C VAL A 9 -0.81 -6.17 -7.15
N GLY A 10 -2.01 -6.56 -7.59
CA GLY A 10 -2.18 -7.46 -8.72
C GLY A 10 -3.45 -8.27 -8.66
N SER A 11 -3.40 -9.40 -9.31
CA SER A 11 -4.50 -10.37 -9.33
C SER A 11 -3.97 -11.80 -9.32
N ASN A 12 -4.80 -12.73 -8.89
CA ASN A 12 -4.63 -14.15 -8.99
C ASN A 12 -5.91 -14.78 -9.57
N ASN A 13 -6.04 -16.10 -9.53
CA ASN A 13 -7.22 -16.81 -10.06
C ASN A 13 -8.53 -16.49 -9.31
N GLU A 14 -8.45 -15.98 -8.09
CA GLU A 14 -9.58 -15.71 -7.20
C GLU A 14 -10.08 -14.25 -7.29
N GLY A 15 -9.20 -13.31 -7.69
CA GLY A 15 -9.59 -11.91 -7.79
C GLY A 15 -8.44 -10.92 -7.85
N ASN A 16 -8.81 -9.65 -7.80
CA ASN A 16 -7.89 -8.51 -7.77
C ASN A 16 -7.62 -8.09 -6.32
N PHE A 17 -6.43 -7.56 -6.05
CA PHE A 17 -6.10 -7.13 -4.70
C PHE A 17 -5.10 -5.99 -4.66
N VAL A 18 -5.14 -5.27 -3.55
CA VAL A 18 -4.06 -4.44 -3.03
C VAL A 18 -3.83 -4.83 -1.56
N ALA A 19 -2.58 -4.89 -1.14
CA ALA A 19 -2.23 -5.25 0.23
C ALA A 19 -1.12 -4.34 0.76
N TYR A 20 -1.14 -4.07 2.06
CA TYR A 20 -0.23 -3.16 2.72
C TYR A 20 0.26 -3.70 4.06
N ARG A 21 1.56 -3.54 4.33
CA ARG A 21 2.17 -3.88 5.62
C ARG A 21 3.01 -2.73 6.14
N VAL A 22 2.78 -2.38 7.39
CA VAL A 22 3.68 -1.55 8.18
C VAL A 22 4.70 -2.45 8.87
N SER A 23 5.98 -2.23 8.59
CA SER A 23 7.09 -2.69 9.43
C SER A 23 7.79 -1.45 9.97
N SER A 24 8.09 -1.41 11.26
CA SER A 24 8.70 -0.23 11.87
C SER A 24 9.58 -0.58 13.06
N ARG A 25 10.74 0.08 13.11
CA ARG A 25 11.64 0.06 14.27
C ARG A 25 11.37 1.24 15.19
N SER A 26 11.12 2.43 14.62
CA SER A 26 10.98 3.69 15.37
C SER A 26 9.57 3.91 15.92
N PHE A 27 8.53 3.45 15.20
CA PHE A 27 7.11 3.64 15.55
C PHE A 27 6.36 2.31 15.50
N PRO A 28 6.63 1.35 16.44
CA PRO A 28 5.95 0.05 16.45
C PRO A 28 4.52 0.12 17.00
N ASN A 29 4.15 1.21 17.68
CA ASN A 29 2.87 1.37 18.34
C ASN A 29 1.82 1.97 17.39
N ARG A 30 1.62 1.32 16.25
CA ARG A 30 0.61 1.64 15.25
C ARG A 30 -0.31 0.46 15.03
N MET A 31 -1.51 0.76 14.57
CA MET A 31 -2.52 -0.23 14.18
C MET A 31 -3.23 0.24 12.91
N THR A 32 -3.91 -0.65 12.26
CA THR A 32 -4.85 -0.34 11.18
C THR A 32 -6.27 -0.23 11.74
N LYS A 33 -7.06 0.68 11.18
CA LYS A 33 -8.47 0.88 11.50
C LYS A 33 -9.28 0.92 10.21
N SER A 34 -10.23 0.00 10.08
CA SER A 34 -11.09 -0.10 8.89
C SER A 34 -12.30 0.82 9.00
N PHE A 35 -12.67 1.41 7.87
CA PHE A 35 -13.87 2.20 7.61
C PHE A 35 -14.57 1.61 6.38
N PRO A 36 -15.80 2.05 6.01
CA PRO A 36 -16.52 1.47 4.89
C PRO A 36 -15.76 1.40 3.56
N GLU A 37 -14.99 2.44 3.24
CA GLU A 37 -14.25 2.56 1.96
C GLU A 37 -12.76 2.86 2.15
N SER A 38 -12.24 2.68 3.35
CA SER A 38 -10.81 2.93 3.62
C SER A 38 -10.27 2.14 4.80
N VAL A 39 -8.95 1.99 4.83
CA VAL A 39 -8.22 1.55 6.02
C VAL A 39 -7.16 2.60 6.34
N ALA A 40 -7.15 3.07 7.58
CA ALA A 40 -6.16 4.01 8.07
C ALA A 40 -5.13 3.33 8.97
N VAL A 41 -3.88 3.75 8.85
CA VAL A 41 -2.83 3.52 9.86
C VAL A 41 -2.94 4.63 10.89
N VAL A 42 -3.04 4.26 12.16
CA VAL A 42 -3.15 5.19 13.28
C VAL A 42 -2.28 4.74 14.45
N PRO A 43 -1.90 5.63 15.37
CA PRO A 43 -1.29 5.22 16.63
C PRO A 43 -2.24 4.33 17.44
N LYS A 44 -1.68 3.38 18.19
CA LYS A 44 -2.42 2.63 19.21
C LYS A 44 -2.86 3.56 20.35
N GLU A 45 -3.88 3.15 21.09
CA GLU A 45 -4.32 3.85 22.29
C GLU A 45 -3.15 4.09 23.25
N GLY A 46 -3.04 5.31 23.76
CA GLY A 46 -1.95 5.78 24.62
C GLY A 46 -0.69 6.27 23.87
N PHE A 47 -0.65 6.12 22.54
CA PHE A 47 0.47 6.57 21.69
C PHE A 47 0.10 7.70 20.73
N GLU A 48 -1.04 8.36 20.91
CA GLU A 48 -1.56 9.41 20.02
C GLU A 48 -0.57 10.57 19.85
N LYS A 49 0.23 10.84 20.89
CA LYS A 49 1.27 11.89 20.85
C LYS A 49 2.39 11.62 19.86
N ASP A 50 2.52 10.39 19.36
CA ASP A 50 3.53 10.07 18.36
C ASP A 50 3.28 10.81 17.03
N ILE A 51 2.05 11.25 16.75
CA ILE A 51 1.71 12.11 15.60
C ILE A 51 2.51 13.42 15.62
N TYR A 52 2.78 13.99 16.78
CA TYR A 52 3.59 15.21 16.92
C TYR A 52 5.09 14.98 16.67
N LYS A 53 5.56 13.73 16.71
CA LYS A 53 6.95 13.37 16.44
C LYS A 53 7.22 13.17 14.94
N SER A 54 6.19 12.73 14.20
CA SER A 54 6.31 12.51 12.77
C SER A 54 4.93 12.64 12.09
N PRO A 55 4.81 13.47 11.04
CA PRO A 55 3.57 13.59 10.27
C PRO A 55 3.29 12.36 9.38
N TYR A 56 4.24 11.40 9.28
CA TYR A 56 4.18 10.26 8.37
C TYR A 56 3.64 8.98 9.01
N ILE A 57 3.11 9.04 10.24
CA ILE A 57 2.68 7.83 10.96
C ILE A 57 1.17 7.57 10.97
N ALA A 58 0.35 8.56 10.58
CA ALA A 58 -1.10 8.45 10.52
C ALA A 58 -1.60 8.90 9.14
N TYR A 59 -2.28 8.01 8.41
CA TYR A 59 -2.75 8.22 7.04
C TYR A 59 -3.69 7.09 6.60
N ASN A 60 -4.51 7.32 5.59
CA ASN A 60 -5.18 6.24 4.89
C ASN A 60 -4.17 5.42 4.10
N CYS A 61 -4.02 4.14 4.40
CA CYS A 61 -3.14 3.26 3.63
C CYS A 61 -3.86 2.60 2.46
N ILE A 62 -5.19 2.42 2.55
CA ILE A 62 -6.04 1.94 1.46
C ILE A 62 -7.27 2.83 1.36
N ARG A 63 -7.67 3.17 0.13
CA ARG A 63 -8.97 3.78 -0.20
C ARG A 63 -9.60 3.08 -1.39
N ILE A 64 -10.90 2.85 -1.27
CA ILE A 64 -11.73 2.45 -2.41
C ILE A 64 -12.34 3.71 -2.99
N VAL A 65 -12.27 3.86 -4.29
CA VAL A 65 -12.91 4.92 -5.06
C VAL A 65 -13.48 4.31 -6.34
N ASP A 66 -14.80 4.42 -6.49
CA ASP A 66 -15.55 3.73 -7.55
C ASP A 66 -15.19 2.22 -7.59
N ASP A 67 -14.66 1.73 -8.67
CA ASP A 67 -14.22 0.36 -8.87
C ASP A 67 -12.71 0.13 -8.65
N VAL A 68 -11.99 1.10 -8.07
CA VAL A 68 -10.54 1.07 -7.87
C VAL A 68 -10.16 1.05 -6.40
N ALA A 69 -9.30 0.12 -6.02
CA ALA A 69 -8.60 0.12 -4.73
C ALA A 69 -7.23 0.78 -4.87
N VAL A 70 -6.96 1.80 -4.07
CA VAL A 70 -5.69 2.54 -4.00
C VAL A 70 -4.97 2.20 -2.71
N VAL A 71 -3.65 1.97 -2.78
CA VAL A 71 -2.80 1.64 -1.63
C VAL A 71 -1.52 2.48 -1.64
N SER A 72 -1.10 2.98 -0.48
CA SER A 72 0.21 3.65 -0.35
C SER A 72 0.71 3.74 1.10
N ASN A 73 1.96 4.24 1.27
CA ASN A 73 2.59 4.40 2.58
C ASN A 73 2.44 5.79 3.21
N GLY A 74 1.47 6.59 2.78
CA GLY A 74 1.31 7.94 3.29
C GLY A 74 0.07 8.66 2.77
N SER A 75 -0.03 9.95 3.04
CA SER A 75 -1.17 10.82 2.65
C SER A 75 -1.40 10.91 1.13
N HIS A 76 -0.48 10.46 0.32
CA HIS A 76 -0.68 10.38 -1.13
C HIS A 76 -1.72 9.33 -1.56
N THR A 77 -2.15 8.41 -0.68
CA THR A 77 -3.32 7.56 -0.92
C THR A 77 -4.54 8.39 -1.28
N ASP A 78 -4.83 9.42 -0.47
CA ASP A 78 -5.99 10.30 -0.68
C ASP A 78 -5.85 11.12 -1.96
N VAL A 79 -4.65 11.65 -2.24
CA VAL A 79 -4.39 12.44 -3.45
C VAL A 79 -4.57 11.60 -4.72
N ILE A 80 -4.11 10.34 -4.72
CA ILE A 80 -4.29 9.42 -5.84
C ILE A 80 -5.77 9.08 -6.02
N ALA A 81 -6.47 8.75 -4.94
CA ALA A 81 -7.90 8.42 -4.98
C ALA A 81 -8.73 9.56 -5.53
N GLU A 82 -8.51 10.81 -5.09
CA GLU A 82 -9.23 12.00 -5.60
C GLU A 82 -8.95 12.27 -7.10
N LYS A 83 -7.74 12.00 -7.57
CA LYS A 83 -7.42 12.11 -9.00
C LYS A 83 -8.17 11.06 -9.83
N ILE A 84 -8.26 9.83 -9.35
CA ILE A 84 -9.03 8.75 -10.00
C ILE A 84 -10.52 9.11 -10.00
N ALA A 85 -11.08 9.55 -8.87
CA ALA A 85 -12.47 10.02 -8.76
C ALA A 85 -12.80 11.15 -9.74
N SER A 86 -11.81 11.99 -10.07
CA SER A 86 -11.97 13.05 -11.08
C SER A 86 -11.78 12.58 -12.54
N GLY A 87 -11.68 11.26 -12.78
CA GLY A 87 -11.60 10.66 -14.11
C GLY A 87 -10.17 10.48 -14.66
N MET A 88 -9.14 10.66 -13.83
CA MET A 88 -7.76 10.40 -14.25
C MET A 88 -7.48 8.90 -14.33
N THR A 89 -6.71 8.44 -15.30
CA THR A 89 -6.26 7.04 -15.37
C THR A 89 -5.42 6.67 -14.15
N ILE A 90 -5.44 5.39 -13.73
CA ILE A 90 -4.64 4.90 -12.60
C ILE A 90 -3.15 5.26 -12.79
N ARG A 91 -2.60 5.00 -13.98
CA ARG A 91 -1.20 5.33 -14.29
C ARG A 91 -0.87 6.79 -14.02
N ASP A 92 -1.68 7.70 -14.56
CA ASP A 92 -1.41 9.13 -14.48
C ASP A 92 -1.64 9.67 -13.07
N ALA A 93 -2.66 9.18 -12.36
CA ALA A 93 -2.91 9.51 -10.97
C ALA A 93 -1.73 9.13 -10.06
N LEU A 94 -1.16 7.92 -10.25
CA LEU A 94 0.04 7.48 -9.53
C LEU A 94 1.25 8.35 -9.90
N ALA A 95 1.54 8.51 -11.19
CA ALA A 95 2.73 9.22 -11.66
C ALA A 95 2.75 10.68 -11.19
N LEU A 96 1.64 11.41 -11.38
CA LEU A 96 1.54 12.81 -10.97
C LEU A 96 1.57 12.99 -9.45
N SER A 97 0.92 12.11 -8.69
CA SER A 97 0.92 12.21 -7.23
C SER A 97 2.31 11.92 -6.65
N LEU A 98 2.98 10.86 -7.12
CA LEU A 98 4.33 10.53 -6.69
C LEU A 98 5.31 11.64 -7.04
N LEU A 99 5.26 12.17 -8.27
CA LEU A 99 6.13 13.26 -8.71
C LEU A 99 5.90 14.55 -7.88
N THR A 100 4.64 14.92 -7.64
CA THR A 100 4.29 16.17 -6.97
C THR A 100 4.59 16.15 -5.47
N MET A 101 4.30 15.02 -4.81
CA MET A 101 4.49 14.88 -3.37
C MET A 101 5.91 14.49 -2.98
N ASP A 102 6.69 13.99 -3.95
CA ASP A 102 8.09 13.59 -3.78
C ASP A 102 8.29 12.56 -2.64
N TYR A 103 9.53 12.14 -2.35
CA TYR A 103 9.83 11.29 -1.21
C TYR A 103 9.60 12.02 0.13
N GLU A 104 9.50 11.30 1.23
CA GLU A 104 9.37 11.90 2.57
C GLU A 104 10.66 12.65 2.93
N LYS A 105 10.52 13.91 3.37
CA LYS A 105 11.66 14.77 3.73
C LYS A 105 12.12 14.48 5.18
N ASP A 106 12.28 13.20 5.48
CA ASP A 106 12.87 12.70 6.71
C ASP A 106 14.39 12.45 6.55
N ASP A 107 15.07 12.12 7.65
CA ASP A 107 16.52 11.87 7.65
C ASP A 107 16.94 10.68 6.76
N PHE A 108 16.00 9.80 6.42
CA PHE A 108 16.25 8.62 5.60
C PHE A 108 15.86 8.82 4.13
N GLN A 109 15.34 10.00 3.76
CA GLN A 109 14.79 10.27 2.43
C GLN A 109 13.81 9.14 2.01
N THR A 110 12.90 8.79 2.93
CA THR A 110 12.05 7.62 2.79
C THR A 110 11.20 7.70 1.51
N PRO A 111 11.30 6.71 0.62
CA PRO A 111 10.50 6.69 -0.60
C PRO A 111 9.01 6.67 -0.32
N ARG A 112 8.22 7.30 -1.21
CA ARG A 112 6.78 7.05 -1.29
C ARG A 112 6.52 5.95 -2.28
N ILE A 113 5.79 4.93 -1.82
CA ILE A 113 5.34 3.80 -2.63
C ILE A 113 3.82 3.86 -2.74
N ALA A 114 3.30 3.51 -3.90
CA ALA A 114 1.87 3.50 -4.17
C ALA A 114 1.51 2.42 -5.19
N GLY A 115 0.25 2.02 -5.19
CA GLY A 115 -0.30 1.14 -6.20
C GLY A 115 -1.81 1.25 -6.26
N ALA A 116 -2.40 0.74 -7.30
CA ALA A 116 -3.84 0.65 -7.42
C ALA A 116 -4.23 -0.52 -8.35
N SER A 117 -5.41 -1.07 -8.09
CA SER A 117 -6.02 -2.14 -8.89
C SER A 117 -7.49 -1.84 -9.08
N ALA A 118 -7.98 -2.00 -10.30
CA ALA A 118 -9.39 -1.88 -10.65
C ALA A 118 -10.07 -3.25 -10.75
N LEU A 119 -11.40 -3.29 -10.61
CA LEU A 119 -12.19 -4.51 -10.76
C LEU A 119 -12.03 -5.18 -12.14
N ASN A 120 -11.73 -4.40 -13.18
CA ASN A 120 -11.45 -4.90 -14.53
C ASN A 120 -10.05 -5.55 -14.69
N GLY A 121 -9.25 -5.61 -13.59
CA GLY A 121 -7.91 -6.20 -13.56
C GLY A 121 -6.79 -5.24 -13.97
N GLU A 122 -7.08 -3.97 -14.29
CA GLU A 122 -6.02 -2.97 -14.55
C GLU A 122 -5.31 -2.61 -13.25
N SER A 123 -4.00 -2.88 -13.19
CA SER A 123 -3.20 -2.68 -11.98
C SER A 123 -1.87 -2.00 -12.27
N TYR A 124 -1.47 -1.08 -11.39
CA TYR A 124 -0.18 -0.38 -11.43
C TYR A 124 0.45 -0.29 -10.05
N ILE A 125 1.78 -0.26 -10.05
CA ILE A 125 2.61 -0.11 -8.85
C ILE A 125 3.68 0.94 -9.12
N GLY A 126 4.01 1.78 -8.12
CA GLY A 126 4.97 2.85 -8.33
C GLY A 126 5.70 3.29 -7.07
N ILE A 127 6.76 4.04 -7.30
CA ILE A 127 7.64 4.61 -6.27
C ILE A 127 8.23 5.93 -6.72
N VAL A 128 8.42 6.84 -5.79
CA VAL A 128 9.32 7.98 -5.92
C VAL A 128 10.43 7.91 -4.87
N THR A 129 11.65 8.03 -5.34
CA THR A 129 12.88 8.16 -4.53
C THR A 129 13.52 9.51 -4.80
N ALA A 130 14.64 9.81 -4.16
CA ALA A 130 15.37 11.07 -4.38
C ALA A 130 15.87 11.24 -5.82
N ASP A 131 16.02 10.17 -6.58
CA ASP A 131 16.64 10.15 -7.91
C ASP A 131 15.73 9.69 -9.05
N LYS A 132 14.54 9.13 -8.76
CA LYS A 132 13.66 8.57 -9.80
C LYS A 132 12.20 8.49 -9.40
N VAL A 133 11.33 8.42 -10.41
CA VAL A 133 9.93 8.02 -10.31
C VAL A 133 9.73 6.81 -11.25
N ILE A 134 9.10 5.76 -10.72
CA ILE A 134 8.74 4.56 -11.48
C ILE A 134 7.24 4.34 -11.32
N VAL A 135 6.55 4.03 -12.41
CA VAL A 135 5.16 3.54 -12.41
C VAL A 135 5.07 2.44 -13.45
N ASP A 136 4.93 1.22 -12.98
CA ASP A 136 4.87 0.02 -13.81
C ASP A 136 3.48 -0.61 -13.81
N LYS A 137 3.05 -1.09 -14.96
CA LYS A 137 1.84 -1.90 -15.09
C LYS A 137 2.10 -3.31 -14.55
N VAL A 138 1.18 -3.81 -13.72
CA VAL A 138 1.18 -5.20 -13.28
C VAL A 138 0.28 -5.99 -14.23
N PRO A 139 0.80 -7.02 -14.93
CA PRO A 139 0.00 -7.81 -15.86
C PRO A 139 -1.15 -8.55 -15.14
N PRO A 140 -2.31 -8.74 -15.79
CA PRO A 140 -3.39 -9.56 -15.25
C PRO A 140 -2.91 -10.98 -14.91
N GLY A 141 -3.37 -11.52 -13.78
CA GLY A 141 -2.95 -12.83 -13.26
C GLY A 141 -1.58 -12.83 -12.59
N GLU A 142 -0.91 -11.67 -12.52
CA GLU A 142 0.37 -11.51 -11.82
C GLU A 142 0.22 -10.58 -10.61
N ALA A 143 1.16 -10.70 -9.67
CA ALA A 143 1.29 -9.81 -8.53
C ALA A 143 2.71 -9.26 -8.45
N SER A 144 2.80 -8.01 -8.05
CA SER A 144 4.06 -7.35 -7.76
C SER A 144 4.02 -6.68 -6.39
N TYR A 145 5.16 -6.64 -5.71
CA TYR A 145 5.33 -5.88 -4.48
C TYR A 145 6.51 -4.92 -4.58
N ILE A 146 6.49 -3.91 -3.71
CA ILE A 146 7.55 -2.93 -3.55
C ILE A 146 7.67 -2.55 -2.07
N ALA A 147 8.83 -2.08 -1.67
CA ALA A 147 9.09 -1.65 -0.29
C ALA A 147 9.83 -0.31 -0.24
N THR A 148 9.79 0.35 0.90
CA THR A 148 10.48 1.64 1.08
C THR A 148 11.99 1.51 1.18
N TYR A 149 12.51 0.32 1.56
CA TYR A 149 13.95 0.06 1.64
C TYR A 149 14.31 -1.24 0.94
N GLU A 150 15.54 -1.37 0.46
CA GLU A 150 16.14 -2.54 -0.21
C GLU A 150 15.39 -2.96 -1.50
N HIS A 151 14.10 -3.26 -1.41
CA HIS A 151 13.27 -3.65 -2.54
C HIS A 151 12.53 -2.44 -3.13
N THR A 152 13.27 -1.45 -3.60
CA THR A 152 12.78 -0.18 -4.15
C THR A 152 12.46 -0.23 -5.65
N TYR A 153 12.28 -1.42 -6.20
CA TYR A 153 11.77 -1.71 -7.55
C TYR A 153 10.64 -2.74 -7.46
N PRO A 154 9.64 -2.66 -8.34
CA PRO A 154 8.59 -3.68 -8.42
C PRO A 154 9.19 -5.08 -8.62
N GLN A 155 8.80 -6.01 -7.79
CA GLN A 155 9.24 -7.40 -7.84
C GLN A 155 8.05 -8.33 -7.90
N LYS A 156 8.10 -9.32 -8.79
CA LYS A 156 7.08 -10.36 -8.85
C LYS A 156 7.02 -11.16 -7.55
N VAL A 157 5.81 -11.55 -7.19
CA VAL A 157 5.53 -12.41 -6.04
C VAL A 157 4.35 -13.32 -6.33
N ASP A 158 4.45 -14.56 -5.90
CA ASP A 158 3.30 -15.47 -5.84
C ASP A 158 2.49 -15.07 -4.61
N PHE A 159 1.31 -14.50 -4.84
CA PHE A 159 0.45 -13.98 -3.78
C PHE A 159 -0.78 -14.87 -3.65
N GLU A 160 -0.78 -15.68 -2.59
CA GLU A 160 -1.80 -16.70 -2.33
C GLU A 160 -2.80 -16.16 -1.30
N ALA A 161 -3.94 -15.68 -1.77
CA ALA A 161 -5.07 -15.27 -0.96
C ALA A 161 -6.36 -15.40 -1.76
N VAL A 162 -7.47 -15.73 -1.11
CA VAL A 162 -8.78 -15.90 -1.74
C VAL A 162 -9.81 -14.87 -1.24
N ASN A 163 -9.42 -14.02 -0.28
CA ASN A 163 -10.24 -12.96 0.30
C ASN A 163 -9.36 -11.88 0.96
N SER A 164 -9.97 -10.80 1.42
CA SER A 164 -9.27 -9.67 2.02
C SER A 164 -8.56 -10.01 3.35
N SER A 165 -9.13 -10.90 4.17
CA SER A 165 -8.51 -11.33 5.44
C SER A 165 -7.22 -12.11 5.18
N GLU A 166 -7.29 -13.09 4.29
CA GLU A 166 -6.12 -13.87 3.90
C GLU A 166 -5.05 -13.01 3.21
N ALA A 167 -5.45 -12.01 2.41
CA ALA A 167 -4.51 -11.08 1.79
C ALA A 167 -3.78 -10.20 2.82
N ALA A 168 -4.49 -9.73 3.87
CA ALA A 168 -3.87 -9.01 4.97
C ALA A 168 -2.90 -9.91 5.77
N GLU A 169 -3.28 -11.15 6.05
CA GLU A 169 -2.41 -12.14 6.69
C GLU A 169 -1.20 -12.48 5.83
N PHE A 170 -1.40 -12.65 4.52
CA PHE A 170 -0.32 -13.05 3.60
C PHE A 170 0.78 -12.00 3.56
N ILE A 171 0.45 -10.73 3.38
CA ILE A 171 1.45 -9.67 3.35
C ILE A 171 2.07 -9.44 4.74
N MET A 172 1.37 -9.80 5.81
CA MET A 172 1.88 -9.68 7.19
C MET A 172 3.08 -10.58 7.42
N ASP A 173 2.97 -11.88 7.16
CA ASP A 173 4.01 -12.83 7.53
C ASP A 173 4.01 -14.17 6.76
N LYS A 174 3.30 -14.27 5.63
CA LYS A 174 3.26 -15.52 4.85
C LYS A 174 4.16 -15.47 3.62
N GLY A 175 4.44 -16.61 3.04
CA GLY A 175 5.21 -16.75 1.81
C GLY A 175 6.55 -16.00 1.87
N LYS A 176 6.83 -15.19 0.86
CA LYS A 176 8.05 -14.35 0.79
C LYS A 176 8.11 -13.31 1.93
N PHE A 177 6.95 -12.85 2.41
CA PHE A 177 6.87 -11.79 3.41
C PHE A 177 7.25 -12.25 4.83
N SER A 178 7.22 -13.54 5.11
CA SER A 178 7.66 -14.10 6.40
C SER A 178 9.15 -13.88 6.70
N LYS A 179 9.95 -13.62 5.67
CA LYS A 179 11.39 -13.36 5.79
C LYS A 179 11.73 -11.93 6.20
N PHE A 180 10.74 -11.03 6.24
CA PHE A 180 10.93 -9.62 6.53
C PHE A 180 10.58 -9.28 7.97
N THR A 181 11.48 -8.54 8.62
CA THR A 181 11.44 -8.30 10.07
C THR A 181 10.57 -7.11 10.47
N ASN A 182 10.25 -7.04 11.78
CA ASN A 182 9.54 -5.95 12.43
C ASN A 182 8.13 -5.67 11.90
N PRO A 183 7.26 -6.69 11.65
CA PRO A 183 5.88 -6.45 11.29
C PRO A 183 5.14 -5.77 12.44
N VAL A 184 4.24 -4.85 12.10
CA VAL A 184 3.44 -4.06 13.05
C VAL A 184 1.96 -4.26 12.83
N THR A 185 1.50 -4.05 11.61
CA THR A 185 0.08 -4.17 11.21
C THR A 185 0.00 -4.30 9.69
N SER A 186 -1.10 -4.83 9.19
CA SER A 186 -1.37 -4.97 7.76
C SER A 186 -2.83 -4.69 7.42
N ALA A 187 -3.08 -4.42 6.15
CA ALA A 187 -4.40 -4.25 5.58
C ALA A 187 -4.44 -4.75 4.13
N ALA A 188 -5.61 -5.14 3.66
CA ALA A 188 -5.81 -5.48 2.27
C ALA A 188 -7.22 -5.11 1.80
N ALA A 189 -7.34 -4.83 0.50
CA ALA A 189 -8.57 -4.90 -0.24
C ALA A 189 -8.48 -6.06 -1.23
N PHE A 190 -9.53 -6.85 -1.33
CA PHE A 190 -9.64 -7.98 -2.25
C PHE A 190 -11.01 -7.97 -2.93
N ALA A 191 -11.06 -8.28 -4.20
CA ALA A 191 -12.30 -8.31 -4.96
C ALA A 191 -12.35 -9.48 -5.92
N SER A 192 -13.38 -10.31 -5.81
CA SER A 192 -13.87 -11.17 -6.89
C SER A 192 -14.94 -10.44 -7.75
N GLU A 193 -15.90 -9.78 -7.12
CA GLU A 193 -16.94 -8.97 -7.75
C GLU A 193 -17.00 -7.53 -7.20
N LYS A 194 -16.73 -7.37 -5.91
CA LYS A 194 -16.69 -6.07 -5.21
C LYS A 194 -15.54 -6.04 -4.22
N TRP A 195 -15.08 -4.84 -3.91
CA TRP A 195 -14.02 -4.65 -2.93
C TRP A 195 -14.49 -4.96 -1.51
N GLU A 196 -13.72 -5.79 -0.83
CA GLU A 196 -13.84 -6.07 0.59
C GLU A 196 -12.53 -5.70 1.29
N LEU A 197 -12.64 -5.04 2.45
CA LEU A 197 -11.51 -4.56 3.24
C LEU A 197 -11.30 -5.43 4.47
N SER A 198 -10.04 -5.71 4.80
CA SER A 198 -9.63 -6.34 6.06
C SER A 198 -8.33 -5.74 6.59
N SER A 199 -8.13 -5.84 7.90
CA SER A 199 -6.92 -5.34 8.56
C SER A 199 -6.59 -6.15 9.82
N ILE A 200 -5.30 -6.20 10.17
CA ILE A 200 -4.73 -6.93 11.32
C ILE A 200 -3.88 -5.99 12.15
#